data_0c8bafd8bbffad62122d8638c9d9b222
#
_entry.id   0c8bafd8bbffad62122d8638c9d9b222
#
_cell.length_a   1.000
_cell.length_b   1.000
_cell.length_c   1.000
_cell.angle_alpha   90.00
_cell.angle_beta   90.00
_cell.angle_gamma   90.00
#
_symmetry.space_group_name_H-M   'P 1'
#
loop_
_entity.id
_entity.type
_entity.pdbx_description
1 polymer ?
#
loop_
_entity_poly.entity_id
_entity_poly.type
_entity_poly.pdbx_seq_one_letter_code
_entity_poly.pdbx_strand_id
1 'polypeptide(L)'
;MNNKKIVLTGDRPTGKLHIGHYVGSLKNRVKMQNSDKYQMFVMIADQQALTDNAKNPKKIQDSLAQVALDYLGVGLDPEKTTLYVQSQIPALSELNMYFLNLVTVSRLERNPTVKSEIQQKHFDRSIPAGFLTYPVSQTADIAAFKASLIPVGDDQEPMLEQAREIIHSFNSIYGNILVEPEGVFPPKGQGRIPGLDGNAKMSKSLGNTIYLSDDEDTLMKKVMSIYTDPNHIHVEDPGKVEGNIVFTYLDIFDKNKDKVRELKEQYRHGGLGDVTIKKYLFNVLNEELAPIRKRRSMYAKDIASVYDMLHKGCEHANLIANQTLEEVKSAMGINYFK
;
A
#
# COMPACT_ATOMS: atom_id res chain seq x y z
N MET A 1 -14.10 -1.54 -27.97
CA MET A 1 -13.10 -1.11 -26.95
C MET A 1 -13.37 -1.89 -25.68
N ASN A 2 -12.37 -2.54 -25.16
CA ASN A 2 -12.53 -3.39 -23.96
C ASN A 2 -12.78 -2.48 -22.76
N ASN A 3 -14.01 -2.42 -22.26
CA ASN A 3 -14.47 -1.46 -21.25
C ASN A 3 -14.07 -1.94 -19.83
N LYS A 4 -12.79 -2.27 -19.65
CA LYS A 4 -12.27 -2.66 -18.31
C LYS A 4 -12.25 -1.44 -17.41
N LYS A 5 -12.72 -1.59 -16.17
CA LYS A 5 -12.57 -0.54 -15.15
C LYS A 5 -11.08 -0.33 -14.84
N ILE A 6 -10.68 0.95 -14.73
CA ILE A 6 -9.29 1.31 -14.42
C ILE A 6 -9.11 1.32 -12.90
N VAL A 7 -8.09 0.62 -12.45
CA VAL A 7 -7.68 0.54 -11.05
C VAL A 7 -6.33 1.22 -10.89
N LEU A 8 -6.22 2.17 -9.97
CA LEU A 8 -4.96 2.76 -9.54
C LEU A 8 -4.67 2.41 -8.09
N THR A 9 -3.44 2.02 -7.83
CA THR A 9 -2.94 1.78 -6.47
C THR A 9 -1.43 2.00 -6.44
N GLY A 10 -0.83 2.02 -5.26
CA GLY A 10 0.62 2.18 -5.16
C GLY A 10 1.11 2.17 -3.72
N ASP A 11 2.43 2.19 -3.55
CA ASP A 11 3.08 2.30 -2.25
C ASP A 11 4.24 3.30 -2.32
N ARG A 12 4.47 4.02 -1.22
CA ARG A 12 5.62 4.91 -1.08
C ARG A 12 6.90 4.09 -0.87
N PRO A 13 7.99 4.34 -1.60
CA PRO A 13 9.27 3.63 -1.44
C PRO A 13 10.02 4.15 -0.20
N THR A 14 9.52 3.81 0.99
CA THR A 14 10.11 4.17 2.28
C THR A 14 10.77 2.98 2.99
N GLY A 15 11.12 1.95 2.25
CA GLY A 15 11.69 0.68 2.68
C GLY A 15 10.92 -0.52 2.10
N LYS A 16 11.43 -1.72 2.37
CA LYS A 16 10.82 -3.00 1.97
C LYS A 16 9.37 -3.12 2.43
N LEU A 17 8.56 -3.89 1.70
CA LEU A 17 7.19 -4.18 2.09
C LEU A 17 7.13 -5.35 3.09
N HIS A 18 6.12 -5.34 3.94
CA HIS A 18 5.93 -6.34 5.01
C HIS A 18 4.58 -7.05 4.88
N ILE A 19 4.37 -8.09 5.67
CA ILE A 19 3.14 -8.90 5.62
C ILE A 19 1.86 -8.07 5.84
N GLY A 20 1.94 -6.93 6.51
CA GLY A 20 0.82 -5.99 6.63
C GLY A 20 0.41 -5.38 5.29
N HIS A 21 1.36 -4.99 4.43
CA HIS A 21 1.05 -4.56 3.05
C HIS A 21 0.51 -5.73 2.23
N TYR A 22 1.05 -6.94 2.44
CA TYR A 22 0.62 -8.13 1.72
C TYR A 22 -0.86 -8.43 1.96
N VAL A 23 -1.26 -8.53 3.22
CA VAL A 23 -2.66 -8.81 3.59
C VAL A 23 -3.57 -7.64 3.27
N GLY A 24 -3.15 -6.42 3.60
CA GLY A 24 -3.99 -5.22 3.45
C GLY A 24 -4.23 -4.81 2.00
N SER A 25 -3.32 -5.15 1.08
CA SER A 25 -3.40 -4.64 -0.29
C SER A 25 -2.86 -5.58 -1.36
N LEU A 26 -1.60 -6.03 -1.27
CA LEU A 26 -0.91 -6.69 -2.38
C LEU A 26 -1.59 -7.98 -2.83
N LYS A 27 -2.07 -8.80 -1.89
CA LYS A 27 -2.81 -10.04 -2.19
C LYS A 27 -4.06 -9.77 -3.03
N ASN A 28 -4.77 -8.68 -2.71
CA ASN A 28 -5.95 -8.28 -3.48
C ASN A 28 -5.57 -7.74 -4.86
N ARG A 29 -4.48 -6.96 -4.98
CA ARG A 29 -3.97 -6.48 -6.27
C ARG A 29 -3.68 -7.64 -7.23
N VAL A 30 -2.98 -8.68 -6.77
CA VAL A 30 -2.70 -9.89 -7.56
C VAL A 30 -4.00 -10.59 -7.96
N LYS A 31 -4.98 -10.68 -7.06
CA LYS A 31 -6.29 -11.25 -7.36
C LYS A 31 -7.04 -10.44 -8.43
N MET A 32 -7.02 -9.11 -8.32
CA MET A 32 -7.65 -8.22 -9.30
C MET A 32 -6.98 -8.34 -10.67
N GLN A 33 -5.65 -8.32 -10.72
CA GLN A 33 -4.87 -8.54 -11.94
C GLN A 33 -5.28 -9.82 -12.67
N ASN A 34 -5.39 -10.93 -11.93
CA ASN A 34 -5.68 -12.24 -12.51
C ASN A 34 -7.17 -12.46 -12.85
N SER A 35 -8.03 -11.50 -12.53
CA SER A 35 -9.46 -11.59 -12.88
C SER A 35 -9.77 -11.14 -14.30
N ASP A 36 -8.83 -10.55 -15.02
CA ASP A 36 -8.95 -9.95 -16.36
C ASP A 36 -10.08 -8.90 -16.52
N LYS A 37 -10.68 -8.46 -15.41
CA LYS A 37 -11.78 -7.48 -15.39
C LYS A 37 -11.30 -6.02 -15.36
N TYR A 38 -10.03 -5.80 -15.05
CA TYR A 38 -9.46 -4.51 -14.75
C TYR A 38 -8.25 -4.19 -15.62
N GLN A 39 -8.06 -2.91 -15.92
CA GLN A 39 -6.80 -2.35 -16.36
C GLN A 39 -6.11 -1.77 -15.11
N MET A 40 -4.95 -2.29 -14.76
CA MET A 40 -4.32 -1.96 -13.49
C MET A 40 -3.06 -1.10 -13.68
N PHE A 41 -3.00 -0.02 -12.91
CA PHE A 41 -1.83 0.82 -12.73
C PHE A 41 -1.35 0.71 -11.28
N VAL A 42 -0.10 0.32 -11.10
CA VAL A 42 0.50 0.18 -9.76
C VAL A 42 1.73 1.06 -9.68
N MET A 43 1.63 2.11 -8.88
CA MET A 43 2.61 3.18 -8.76
C MET A 43 3.62 2.91 -7.66
N ILE A 44 4.89 3.23 -7.91
CA ILE A 44 5.87 3.49 -6.86
C ILE A 44 5.88 5.00 -6.64
N ALA A 45 5.28 5.43 -5.53
CA ALA A 45 4.98 6.83 -5.24
C ALA A 45 6.17 7.56 -4.59
N ASP A 46 7.21 7.79 -5.38
CA ASP A 46 8.47 8.38 -4.90
C ASP A 46 8.34 9.89 -4.62
N GLN A 47 7.62 10.66 -5.44
CA GLN A 47 7.33 12.07 -5.14
C GLN A 47 6.51 12.21 -3.86
N GLN A 48 5.50 11.36 -3.68
CA GLN A 48 4.70 11.33 -2.47
C GLN A 48 5.56 10.99 -1.23
N ALA A 49 6.55 10.10 -1.39
CA ALA A 49 7.47 9.74 -0.31
C ALA A 49 8.39 10.90 0.10
N LEU A 50 8.67 11.84 -0.80
CA LEU A 50 9.51 13.01 -0.49
C LEU A 50 8.80 14.03 0.40
N THR A 51 7.48 14.04 0.50
CA THR A 51 6.72 15.01 1.30
C THR A 51 7.12 15.03 2.79
N ASP A 52 7.55 13.88 3.31
CA ASP A 52 8.05 13.71 4.68
C ASP A 52 9.48 13.15 4.77
N ASN A 53 10.16 12.97 3.62
CA ASN A 53 11.55 12.48 3.54
C ASN A 53 12.45 13.38 2.67
N ALA A 54 12.10 14.65 2.46
CA ALA A 54 12.87 15.57 1.62
C ALA A 54 14.35 15.69 2.02
N LYS A 55 14.65 15.57 3.32
CA LYS A 55 16.02 15.62 3.86
C LYS A 55 16.81 14.31 3.68
N ASN A 56 16.14 13.23 3.26
CA ASN A 56 16.76 11.92 3.06
C ASN A 56 16.32 11.25 1.74
N PRO A 57 16.62 11.86 0.58
CA PRO A 57 16.21 11.33 -0.72
C PRO A 57 16.87 9.98 -1.05
N LYS A 58 18.05 9.71 -0.48
CA LYS A 58 18.74 8.44 -0.66
C LYS A 58 17.91 7.26 -0.15
N LYS A 59 17.18 7.41 0.95
CA LYS A 59 16.26 6.39 1.45
C LYS A 59 15.21 6.01 0.41
N ILE A 60 14.68 7.00 -0.32
CA ILE A 60 13.68 6.78 -1.37
C ILE A 60 14.32 6.04 -2.55
N GLN A 61 15.47 6.51 -3.01
CA GLN A 61 16.25 5.90 -4.09
C GLN A 61 16.57 4.43 -3.78
N ASP A 62 17.13 4.14 -2.60
CA ASP A 62 17.50 2.79 -2.19
C ASP A 62 16.28 1.87 -2.02
N SER A 63 15.12 2.44 -1.71
CA SER A 63 13.87 1.68 -1.51
C SER A 63 13.11 1.39 -2.80
N LEU A 64 13.33 2.13 -3.88
CA LEU A 64 12.58 2.01 -5.13
C LEU A 64 12.68 0.58 -5.70
N ALA A 65 13.90 0.10 -5.92
CA ALA A 65 14.13 -1.27 -6.40
C ALA A 65 13.59 -2.33 -5.43
N GLN A 66 13.65 -2.07 -4.12
CA GLN A 66 13.13 -3.01 -3.11
C GLN A 66 11.62 -3.17 -3.22
N VAL A 67 10.87 -2.06 -3.43
CA VAL A 67 9.41 -2.11 -3.62
C VAL A 67 9.06 -2.78 -4.95
N ALA A 68 9.78 -2.48 -6.04
CA ALA A 68 9.58 -3.17 -7.32
C ALA A 68 9.79 -4.69 -7.20
N LEU A 69 10.86 -5.11 -6.53
CA LEU A 69 11.13 -6.53 -6.27
C LEU A 69 10.04 -7.19 -5.41
N ASP A 70 9.49 -6.46 -4.43
CA ASP A 70 8.40 -6.96 -3.60
C ASP A 70 7.11 -7.10 -4.41
N TYR A 71 6.80 -6.16 -5.33
CA TYR A 71 5.68 -6.25 -6.26
C TYR A 71 5.78 -7.50 -7.17
N LEU A 72 6.93 -7.69 -7.79
CA LEU A 72 7.19 -8.87 -8.63
C LEU A 72 7.19 -10.15 -7.80
N GLY A 73 7.74 -10.08 -6.59
CA GLY A 73 7.77 -11.19 -5.64
C GLY A 73 6.38 -11.70 -5.26
N VAL A 74 5.42 -10.83 -4.98
CA VAL A 74 4.04 -11.22 -4.66
C VAL A 74 3.28 -11.72 -5.88
N GLY A 75 3.78 -11.50 -7.10
CA GLY A 75 3.20 -12.01 -8.34
C GLY A 75 2.45 -10.95 -9.16
N LEU A 76 2.75 -9.67 -8.97
CA LEU A 76 2.35 -8.67 -9.94
C LEU A 76 3.15 -8.90 -11.23
N ASP A 77 2.42 -9.02 -12.33
CA ASP A 77 2.92 -9.38 -13.66
C ASP A 77 2.96 -8.12 -14.54
N PRO A 78 4.12 -7.66 -14.99
CA PRO A 78 4.24 -6.46 -15.81
C PRO A 78 3.56 -6.56 -17.19
N GLU A 79 3.28 -7.78 -17.67
CA GLU A 79 2.52 -7.98 -18.90
C GLU A 79 1.00 -7.74 -18.72
N LYS A 80 0.51 -7.78 -17.46
CA LYS A 80 -0.90 -7.59 -17.10
C LYS A 80 -1.18 -6.30 -16.37
N THR A 81 -0.15 -5.73 -15.75
CA THR A 81 -0.25 -4.58 -14.85
C THR A 81 0.83 -3.57 -15.20
N THR A 82 0.45 -2.31 -15.42
CA THR A 82 1.43 -1.24 -15.62
C THR A 82 2.08 -0.86 -14.30
N LEU A 83 3.33 -1.28 -14.12
CA LEU A 83 4.16 -0.90 -12.97
C LEU A 83 4.99 0.32 -13.34
N TYR A 84 4.87 1.43 -12.60
CA TYR A 84 5.56 2.67 -12.97
C TYR A 84 6.01 3.47 -11.75
N VAL A 85 6.88 4.46 -11.99
CA VAL A 85 7.43 5.38 -10.98
C VAL A 85 6.77 6.74 -11.14
N GLN A 86 6.21 7.29 -10.07
CA GLN A 86 5.41 8.51 -10.06
C GLN A 86 6.17 9.70 -10.65
N SER A 87 7.42 9.93 -10.25
CA SER A 87 8.24 11.04 -10.73
C SER A 87 8.55 11.03 -12.22
N GLN A 88 8.34 9.88 -12.88
CA GLN A 88 8.57 9.72 -14.31
C GLN A 88 7.35 10.12 -15.16
N ILE A 89 6.27 10.63 -14.55
CA ILE A 89 5.03 11.04 -15.21
C ILE A 89 4.82 12.55 -15.02
N PRO A 90 5.39 13.42 -15.86
CA PRO A 90 5.33 14.88 -15.70
C PRO A 90 3.89 15.43 -15.66
N ALA A 91 2.97 14.82 -16.38
CA ALA A 91 1.56 15.21 -16.41
C ALA A 91 0.93 15.30 -15.01
N LEU A 92 1.36 14.47 -14.06
CA LEU A 92 0.85 14.48 -12.68
C LEU A 92 1.14 15.83 -12.00
N SER A 93 2.33 16.38 -12.20
CA SER A 93 2.72 17.67 -11.61
C SER A 93 1.93 18.83 -12.21
N GLU A 94 1.65 18.79 -13.50
CA GLU A 94 0.85 19.82 -14.18
C GLU A 94 -0.62 19.75 -13.75
N LEU A 95 -1.22 18.55 -13.71
CA LEU A 95 -2.57 18.34 -13.17
C LEU A 95 -2.69 18.79 -11.71
N ASN A 96 -1.71 18.46 -10.88
CA ASN A 96 -1.67 18.91 -9.48
C ASN A 96 -1.72 20.45 -9.39
N MET A 97 -0.98 21.16 -10.25
CA MET A 97 -1.03 22.62 -10.27
C MET A 97 -2.43 23.15 -10.60
N TYR A 98 -3.13 22.55 -11.55
CA TYR A 98 -4.50 22.95 -11.88
C TYR A 98 -5.47 22.68 -10.74
N PHE A 99 -5.38 21.52 -10.10
CA PHE A 99 -6.24 21.11 -9.00
C PHE A 99 -6.02 21.90 -7.71
N LEU A 100 -4.81 22.40 -7.46
CA LEU A 100 -4.52 23.31 -6.34
C LEU A 100 -5.39 24.59 -6.37
N ASN A 101 -5.86 25.01 -7.54
CA ASN A 101 -6.75 26.16 -7.70
C ASN A 101 -8.22 25.84 -7.37
N LEU A 102 -8.57 24.58 -7.17
CA LEU A 102 -9.93 24.10 -6.91
C LEU A 102 -10.19 23.72 -5.45
N VAL A 103 -9.19 23.91 -4.58
CA VAL A 103 -9.28 23.54 -3.15
C VAL A 103 -8.69 24.67 -2.30
N THR A 104 -9.28 24.91 -1.13
CA THR A 104 -8.76 25.93 -0.20
C THR A 104 -7.79 25.31 0.81
N VAL A 105 -6.83 26.09 1.31
CA VAL A 105 -5.94 25.69 2.41
C VAL A 105 -6.74 25.21 3.62
N SER A 106 -7.80 25.92 3.97
CA SER A 106 -8.68 25.54 5.10
C SER A 106 -9.36 24.18 4.90
N ARG A 107 -9.65 23.79 3.65
CA ARG A 107 -10.21 22.43 3.36
C ARG A 107 -9.15 21.35 3.55
N LEU A 108 -7.91 21.62 3.11
CA LEU A 108 -6.78 20.70 3.29
C LEU A 108 -6.47 20.46 4.78
N GLU A 109 -6.42 21.53 5.57
CA GLU A 109 -6.17 21.45 7.02
C GLU A 109 -7.27 20.67 7.79
N ARG A 110 -8.50 20.68 7.29
CA ARG A 110 -9.64 19.95 7.89
C ARG A 110 -9.71 18.48 7.50
N ASN A 111 -8.90 18.02 6.54
CA ASN A 111 -8.89 16.59 6.18
C ASN A 111 -8.43 15.75 7.39
N PRO A 112 -9.26 14.79 7.88
CA PRO A 112 -8.96 14.03 9.09
C PRO A 112 -7.66 13.24 9.02
N THR A 113 -7.33 12.67 7.85
CA THR A 113 -6.10 11.90 7.64
C THR A 113 -4.88 12.82 7.72
N VAL A 114 -4.89 13.95 7.01
CA VAL A 114 -3.82 14.95 7.05
C VAL A 114 -3.61 15.47 8.47
N LYS A 115 -4.70 15.80 9.16
CA LYS A 115 -4.65 16.29 10.55
C LYS A 115 -4.01 15.28 11.51
N SER A 116 -4.41 14.02 11.40
CA SER A 116 -3.85 12.93 12.21
C SER A 116 -2.35 12.73 11.91
N GLU A 117 -1.96 12.75 10.65
CA GLU A 117 -0.56 12.56 10.26
C GLU A 117 0.33 13.74 10.68
N ILE A 118 -0.15 14.98 10.62
CA ILE A 118 0.56 16.17 11.13
C ILE A 118 0.88 16.00 12.61
N GLN A 119 -0.09 15.52 13.40
CA GLN A 119 0.11 15.25 14.83
C GLN A 119 1.13 14.13 15.07
N GLN A 120 1.04 13.03 14.34
CA GLN A 120 1.97 11.88 14.44
C GLN A 120 3.40 12.24 14.04
N LYS A 121 3.57 13.18 13.11
CA LYS A 121 4.86 13.63 12.61
C LYS A 121 5.48 14.77 13.44
N HIS A 122 4.75 15.30 14.41
CA HIS A 122 5.19 16.42 15.26
C HIS A 122 5.65 17.65 14.47
N PHE A 123 4.95 17.99 13.38
CA PHE A 123 5.31 19.16 12.57
C PHE A 123 4.98 20.50 13.25
N ASP A 124 4.19 20.50 14.32
CA ASP A 124 3.70 21.71 15.01
C ASP A 124 3.16 22.77 14.03
N ARG A 125 3.80 23.97 14.00
CA ARG A 125 3.45 25.04 13.07
C ARG A 125 4.27 25.03 11.76
N SER A 126 5.30 24.19 11.66
CA SER A 126 6.23 24.14 10.52
C SER A 126 5.88 23.01 9.56
N ILE A 127 4.64 22.99 9.07
CA ILE A 127 4.16 21.97 8.13
C ILE A 127 4.76 22.26 6.75
N PRO A 128 5.48 21.31 6.12
CA PRO A 128 5.93 21.46 4.75
C PRO A 128 4.72 21.63 3.80
N ALA A 129 4.79 22.57 2.86
CA ALA A 129 3.70 22.82 1.91
C ALA A 129 3.33 21.54 1.14
N GLY A 130 4.32 20.78 0.66
CA GLY A 130 4.07 19.51 -0.03
C GLY A 130 3.36 18.47 0.86
N PHE A 131 3.58 18.51 2.17
CA PHE A 131 2.86 17.65 3.11
C PHE A 131 1.41 18.08 3.31
N LEU A 132 1.12 19.37 3.30
CA LEU A 132 -0.25 19.88 3.39
C LEU A 132 -1.02 19.60 2.09
N THR A 133 -0.37 19.70 0.94
CA THR A 133 -1.00 19.62 -0.39
C THR A 133 -0.97 18.22 -1.02
N TYR A 134 -0.38 17.21 -0.38
CA TYR A 134 -0.30 15.86 -0.96
C TYR A 134 -1.67 15.25 -1.32
N PRO A 135 -2.82 15.58 -0.68
CA PRO A 135 -4.11 15.09 -1.12
C PRO A 135 -4.49 15.53 -2.54
N VAL A 136 -4.03 16.73 -2.94
CA VAL A 136 -4.22 17.24 -4.30
C VAL A 136 -3.34 16.48 -5.30
N SER A 137 -2.10 16.22 -4.92
CA SER A 137 -1.20 15.36 -5.72
C SER A 137 -1.79 13.96 -5.91
N GLN A 138 -2.35 13.37 -4.86
CA GLN A 138 -3.02 12.06 -4.96
C GLN A 138 -4.26 12.13 -5.87
N THR A 139 -4.99 13.26 -5.86
CA THR A 139 -6.09 13.48 -6.81
C THR A 139 -5.57 13.52 -8.25
N ALA A 140 -4.41 14.15 -8.50
CA ALA A 140 -3.79 14.19 -9.82
C ALA A 140 -3.36 12.78 -10.29
N ASP A 141 -2.79 11.97 -9.39
CA ASP A 141 -2.47 10.56 -9.66
C ASP A 141 -3.71 9.80 -10.14
N ILE A 142 -4.85 9.95 -9.46
CA ILE A 142 -6.11 9.28 -9.79
C ILE A 142 -6.70 9.78 -11.11
N ALA A 143 -6.77 11.09 -11.27
CA ALA A 143 -7.40 11.74 -12.40
C ALA A 143 -6.65 11.51 -13.72
N ALA A 144 -5.32 11.49 -13.71
CA ALA A 144 -4.47 11.28 -14.87
C ALA A 144 -4.81 9.98 -15.63
N PHE A 145 -5.21 8.96 -14.93
CA PHE A 145 -5.58 7.66 -15.49
C PHE A 145 -7.10 7.48 -15.59
N LYS A 146 -7.90 8.48 -15.20
CA LYS A 146 -9.36 8.33 -15.05
C LYS A 146 -9.72 7.08 -14.26
N ALA A 147 -8.95 6.81 -13.20
CA ALA A 147 -9.11 5.61 -12.40
C ALA A 147 -10.44 5.63 -11.66
N SER A 148 -11.27 4.62 -11.93
CA SER A 148 -12.60 4.49 -11.32
C SER A 148 -12.59 3.71 -10.01
N LEU A 149 -11.56 2.89 -9.76
CA LEU A 149 -11.46 2.06 -8.57
C LEU A 149 -10.09 2.25 -7.89
N ILE A 150 -10.12 2.54 -6.59
CA ILE A 150 -8.92 2.77 -5.78
C ILE A 150 -8.92 1.81 -4.59
N PRO A 151 -8.14 0.72 -4.65
CA PRO A 151 -7.95 -0.17 -3.50
C PRO A 151 -7.18 0.53 -2.38
N VAL A 152 -7.84 0.79 -1.27
CA VAL A 152 -7.29 1.54 -0.12
C VAL A 152 -7.76 0.95 1.22
N GLY A 153 -7.06 1.28 2.30
CA GLY A 153 -7.53 1.03 3.66
C GLY A 153 -8.59 2.05 4.10
N ASP A 154 -9.36 1.71 5.12
CA ASP A 154 -10.45 2.56 5.65
C ASP A 154 -9.99 3.97 6.05
N ASP A 155 -8.74 4.12 6.47
CA ASP A 155 -8.13 5.39 6.85
C ASP A 155 -7.88 6.34 5.65
N GLN A 156 -8.03 5.86 4.43
CA GLN A 156 -7.88 6.65 3.20
C GLN A 156 -9.20 7.17 2.63
N GLU A 157 -10.35 6.84 3.21
CA GLU A 157 -11.64 7.35 2.74
C GLU A 157 -11.72 8.89 2.69
N PRO A 158 -11.21 9.65 3.73
CA PRO A 158 -11.21 11.12 3.64
C PRO A 158 -10.36 11.68 2.50
N MET A 159 -9.37 10.92 2.03
CA MET A 159 -8.54 11.28 0.89
C MET A 159 -9.31 11.12 -0.42
N LEU A 160 -10.06 10.02 -0.55
CA LEU A 160 -10.91 9.79 -1.72
C LEU A 160 -12.09 10.76 -1.78
N GLU A 161 -12.69 11.12 -0.63
CA GLU A 161 -13.71 12.17 -0.58
C GLU A 161 -13.15 13.50 -1.11
N GLN A 162 -11.95 13.88 -0.69
CA GLN A 162 -11.32 15.09 -1.19
C GLN A 162 -10.99 15.00 -2.68
N ALA A 163 -10.56 13.85 -3.18
CA ALA A 163 -10.34 13.64 -4.61
C ALA A 163 -11.66 13.79 -5.41
N ARG A 164 -12.75 13.22 -4.92
CA ARG A 164 -14.09 13.38 -5.52
C ARG A 164 -14.54 14.85 -5.54
N GLU A 165 -14.34 15.58 -4.43
CA GLU A 165 -14.67 17.01 -4.35
C GLU A 165 -13.92 17.84 -5.40
N ILE A 166 -12.62 17.61 -5.57
CA ILE A 166 -11.77 18.32 -6.53
C ILE A 166 -12.20 17.99 -7.96
N ILE A 167 -12.40 16.70 -8.27
CA ILE A 167 -12.83 16.22 -9.59
C ILE A 167 -14.24 16.76 -9.92
N HIS A 168 -15.15 16.72 -8.96
CA HIS A 168 -16.49 17.28 -9.11
C HIS A 168 -16.45 18.79 -9.40
N SER A 169 -15.63 19.53 -8.66
CA SER A 169 -15.41 20.96 -8.89
C SER A 169 -14.88 21.23 -10.30
N PHE A 170 -13.87 20.46 -10.73
CA PHE A 170 -13.34 20.56 -12.09
C PHE A 170 -14.41 20.31 -13.14
N ASN A 171 -15.13 19.20 -13.03
CA ASN A 171 -16.18 18.81 -13.99
C ASN A 171 -17.33 19.83 -14.06
N SER A 172 -17.68 20.43 -12.93
CA SER A 172 -18.72 21.46 -12.85
C SER A 172 -18.35 22.76 -13.59
N ILE A 173 -17.05 23.10 -13.62
CA ILE A 173 -16.55 24.34 -14.23
C ILE A 173 -16.23 24.13 -15.73
N TYR A 174 -15.56 23.02 -16.06
CA TYR A 174 -14.92 22.81 -17.35
C TYR A 174 -15.58 21.70 -18.20
N GLY A 175 -16.60 21.02 -17.68
CA GLY A 175 -17.28 19.91 -18.35
C GLY A 175 -16.88 18.55 -17.81
N ASN A 176 -17.69 17.54 -18.06
CA ASN A 176 -17.56 16.19 -17.49
C ASN A 176 -16.45 15.37 -18.18
N ILE A 177 -15.21 15.58 -17.80
CA ILE A 177 -13.99 15.01 -18.39
C ILE A 177 -13.34 13.97 -17.48
N LEU A 178 -13.31 14.24 -16.17
CA LEU A 178 -12.65 13.42 -15.19
C LEU A 178 -13.62 12.43 -14.52
N VAL A 179 -13.11 11.29 -14.09
CA VAL A 179 -13.90 10.22 -13.45
C VAL A 179 -13.76 10.31 -11.93
N GLU A 180 -14.88 10.37 -11.21
CA GLU A 180 -14.89 10.32 -9.76
C GLU A 180 -14.54 8.89 -9.28
N PRO A 181 -13.59 8.73 -8.37
CA PRO A 181 -13.12 7.42 -7.94
C PRO A 181 -14.00 6.79 -6.85
N GLU A 182 -14.13 5.45 -6.91
CA GLU A 182 -14.71 4.63 -5.86
C GLU A 182 -13.62 3.92 -5.05
N GLY A 183 -13.72 3.91 -3.71
CA GLY A 183 -12.85 3.15 -2.84
C GLY A 183 -13.18 1.66 -2.86
N VAL A 184 -12.16 0.82 -2.95
CA VAL A 184 -12.30 -0.63 -2.76
C VAL A 184 -11.60 -1.01 -1.45
N PHE A 185 -12.41 -1.26 -0.42
CA PHE A 185 -11.94 -1.52 0.93
C PHE A 185 -11.77 -3.02 1.19
N PRO A 186 -10.76 -3.43 1.98
CA PRO A 186 -10.66 -4.81 2.44
C PRO A 186 -11.85 -5.17 3.34
N PRO A 187 -12.19 -6.45 3.47
CA PRO A 187 -13.20 -6.89 4.43
C PRO A 187 -12.86 -6.39 5.84
N LYS A 188 -13.90 -6.02 6.61
CA LYS A 188 -13.73 -5.52 7.98
C LYS A 188 -12.84 -6.45 8.81
N GLY A 189 -11.85 -5.88 9.50
CA GLY A 189 -10.88 -6.61 10.33
C GLY A 189 -9.66 -7.18 9.60
N GLN A 190 -9.58 -7.10 8.27
CA GLN A 190 -8.44 -7.61 7.50
C GLN A 190 -7.45 -6.52 7.05
N GLY A 191 -7.81 -5.23 7.19
CA GLY A 191 -6.99 -4.11 6.71
C GLY A 191 -5.79 -3.75 7.61
N ARG A 192 -5.79 -4.16 8.87
CA ARG A 192 -4.75 -3.80 9.84
C ARG A 192 -4.33 -5.02 10.63
N ILE A 193 -3.05 -5.40 10.53
CA ILE A 193 -2.48 -6.45 11.36
C ILE A 193 -1.59 -5.84 12.44
N PRO A 194 -1.60 -6.40 13.68
CA PRO A 194 -0.73 -5.93 14.76
C PRO A 194 0.74 -6.18 14.42
N GLY A 195 1.62 -5.39 15.02
CA GLY A 195 3.07 -5.65 15.00
C GLY A 195 3.45 -6.81 15.92
N LEU A 196 4.72 -7.21 15.87
CA LEU A 196 5.25 -8.32 16.68
C LEU A 196 5.20 -8.04 18.19
N ASP A 197 5.16 -6.77 18.56
CA ASP A 197 5.14 -6.25 19.94
C ASP A 197 3.75 -6.28 20.62
N GLY A 198 2.69 -6.51 19.84
CA GLY A 198 1.33 -6.59 20.37
C GLY A 198 0.66 -5.27 20.68
N ASN A 199 1.38 -4.17 20.63
CA ASN A 199 0.88 -2.88 21.14
C ASN A 199 0.42 -1.93 20.03
N ALA A 200 0.95 -2.06 18.84
CA ALA A 200 0.69 -1.14 17.74
C ALA A 200 0.51 -1.87 16.41
N LYS A 201 -0.05 -1.15 15.43
CA LYS A 201 -0.08 -1.59 14.03
C LYS A 201 1.35 -1.90 13.57
N MET A 202 1.51 -2.95 12.77
CA MET A 202 2.77 -3.27 12.11
C MET A 202 3.30 -2.06 11.33
N SER A 203 4.51 -1.61 11.67
CA SER A 203 5.12 -0.40 11.09
C SER A 203 6.63 -0.53 10.97
N LYS A 204 7.16 -0.06 9.82
CA LYS A 204 8.62 -0.02 9.56
C LYS A 204 9.36 0.83 10.59
N SER A 205 8.78 1.96 11.01
CA SER A 205 9.39 2.89 11.96
C SER A 205 9.50 2.34 13.37
N LEU A 206 8.62 1.40 13.74
CA LEU A 206 8.63 0.74 15.03
C LEU A 206 9.51 -0.53 15.06
N GLY A 207 9.98 -1.01 13.90
CA GLY A 207 10.79 -2.23 13.81
C GLY A 207 10.03 -3.52 14.15
N ASN A 208 8.69 -3.46 14.29
CA ASN A 208 7.83 -4.58 14.70
C ASN A 208 7.25 -5.36 13.50
N THR A 209 8.04 -5.54 12.44
CA THR A 209 7.58 -6.04 11.14
C THR A 209 8.22 -7.36 10.73
N ILE A 210 7.45 -8.17 9.98
CA ILE A 210 7.97 -9.27 9.14
C ILE A 210 7.95 -8.77 7.70
N TYR A 211 9.14 -8.65 7.07
CA TYR A 211 9.24 -8.26 5.67
C TYR A 211 8.97 -9.44 4.74
N LEU A 212 8.46 -9.16 3.53
CA LEU A 212 8.25 -10.17 2.51
C LEU A 212 9.58 -10.82 2.04
N SER A 213 10.67 -10.09 2.22
CA SER A 213 12.03 -10.50 1.87
C SER A 213 12.82 -11.13 3.01
N ASP A 214 12.25 -11.26 4.22
CA ASP A 214 12.97 -11.91 5.33
C ASP A 214 13.26 -13.36 4.96
N ASP A 215 14.52 -13.78 5.12
CA ASP A 215 14.90 -15.17 4.96
C ASP A 215 14.30 -16.05 6.07
N GLU A 216 14.47 -17.35 5.93
CA GLU A 216 13.88 -18.32 6.84
C GLU A 216 14.37 -18.15 8.28
N ASP A 217 15.67 -17.91 8.46
CA ASP A 217 16.27 -17.71 9.77
C ASP A 217 15.79 -16.42 10.44
N THR A 218 15.69 -15.34 9.66
CA THR A 218 15.17 -14.05 10.12
C THR A 218 13.70 -14.16 10.47
N LEU A 219 12.90 -14.86 9.64
CA LEU A 219 11.49 -15.12 9.90
C LEU A 219 11.32 -15.91 11.20
N MET A 220 12.11 -16.99 11.40
CA MET A 220 12.07 -17.78 12.64
C MET A 220 12.37 -16.91 13.86
N LYS A 221 13.45 -16.13 13.82
CA LYS A 221 13.82 -15.22 14.93
C LYS A 221 12.69 -14.25 15.25
N LYS A 222 12.08 -13.64 14.24
CA LYS A 222 10.98 -12.68 14.40
C LYS A 222 9.72 -13.35 14.95
N VAL A 223 9.34 -14.52 14.45
CA VAL A 223 8.19 -15.27 14.96
C VAL A 223 8.41 -15.68 16.43
N MET A 224 9.61 -16.13 16.79
CA MET A 224 9.93 -16.48 18.17
C MET A 224 9.91 -15.27 19.12
N SER A 225 10.15 -14.04 18.61
CA SER A 225 10.07 -12.79 19.38
C SER A 225 8.66 -12.20 19.50
N ILE A 226 7.64 -12.78 18.87
CA ILE A 226 6.25 -12.30 18.98
C ILE A 226 5.83 -12.29 20.43
N TYR A 227 5.22 -11.17 20.85
CA TYR A 227 4.63 -11.03 22.17
C TYR A 227 3.46 -12.02 22.35
N THR A 228 3.46 -12.72 23.46
CA THR A 228 2.43 -13.68 23.88
C THR A 228 1.88 -13.31 25.26
N ASP A 229 0.97 -14.09 25.80
CA ASP A 229 0.36 -13.85 27.10
C ASP A 229 1.43 -13.92 28.23
N PRO A 230 1.68 -12.84 28.97
CA PRO A 230 2.68 -12.83 30.04
C PRO A 230 2.30 -13.70 31.25
N ASN A 231 1.03 -14.10 31.36
CA ASN A 231 0.56 -14.96 32.44
C ASN A 231 0.62 -16.46 32.07
N HIS A 232 0.88 -16.80 30.82
CA HIS A 232 1.08 -18.17 30.35
C HIS A 232 2.54 -18.58 30.52
N ILE A 233 2.92 -18.89 31.77
CA ILE A 233 4.33 -19.18 32.16
C ILE A 233 4.66 -20.65 31.94
N HIS A 234 3.76 -21.55 32.35
CA HIS A 234 3.92 -23.01 32.17
C HIS A 234 2.98 -23.52 31.08
N VAL A 235 3.35 -24.63 30.49
CA VAL A 235 2.54 -25.24 29.37
C VAL A 235 1.13 -25.62 29.85
N GLU A 236 1.01 -25.99 31.13
CA GLU A 236 -0.26 -26.39 31.74
C GLU A 236 -1.16 -25.21 32.11
N ASP A 237 -0.62 -23.98 32.12
CA ASP A 237 -1.40 -22.79 32.44
C ASP A 237 -2.43 -22.50 31.32
N PRO A 238 -3.65 -22.09 31.68
CA PRO A 238 -4.60 -21.56 30.72
C PRO A 238 -4.09 -20.28 30.09
N GLY A 239 -4.03 -20.20 28.76
CA GLY A 239 -3.58 -19.03 28.04
C GLY A 239 -4.71 -18.21 27.44
N LYS A 240 -4.50 -16.90 27.30
CA LYS A 240 -5.47 -15.99 26.68
C LYS A 240 -5.28 -15.93 25.16
N VAL A 241 -6.30 -16.32 24.41
CA VAL A 241 -6.30 -16.28 22.94
C VAL A 241 -6.63 -14.89 22.40
N GLU A 242 -7.53 -14.16 23.07
CA GLU A 242 -8.00 -12.83 22.66
C GLU A 242 -6.86 -11.81 22.81
N GLY A 243 -6.52 -11.17 21.68
CA GLY A 243 -5.37 -10.24 21.61
C GLY A 243 -3.99 -10.91 21.46
N ASN A 244 -3.93 -12.23 21.45
CA ASN A 244 -2.69 -12.95 21.17
C ASN A 244 -2.33 -12.86 19.69
N ILE A 245 -1.16 -12.31 19.38
CA ILE A 245 -0.71 -12.03 18.01
C ILE A 245 -0.50 -13.30 17.20
N VAL A 246 0.01 -14.36 17.84
CA VAL A 246 0.24 -15.64 17.17
C VAL A 246 -1.08 -16.18 16.60
N PHE A 247 -2.14 -16.17 17.41
CA PHE A 247 -3.45 -16.61 16.93
C PHE A 247 -4.07 -15.65 15.91
N THR A 248 -3.86 -14.34 16.06
CA THR A 248 -4.27 -13.35 15.06
C THR A 248 -3.64 -13.64 13.69
N TYR A 249 -2.34 -13.97 13.66
CA TYR A 249 -1.67 -14.30 12.42
C TYR A 249 -2.11 -15.67 11.88
N LEU A 250 -2.33 -16.67 12.72
CA LEU A 250 -2.88 -17.96 12.31
C LEU A 250 -4.29 -17.79 11.69
N ASP A 251 -5.13 -16.95 12.28
CA ASP A 251 -6.46 -16.65 11.71
C ASP A 251 -6.38 -16.06 10.29
N ILE A 252 -5.34 -15.28 10.01
CA ILE A 252 -5.15 -14.61 8.73
C ILE A 252 -4.51 -15.55 7.69
N PHE A 253 -3.44 -16.25 8.06
CA PHE A 253 -2.58 -16.94 7.12
C PHE A 253 -2.84 -18.43 7.00
N ASP A 254 -3.29 -19.10 8.08
CA ASP A 254 -3.53 -20.53 8.03
C ASP A 254 -4.82 -20.86 7.28
N LYS A 255 -4.73 -21.72 6.30
CA LYS A 255 -5.86 -22.24 5.53
C LYS A 255 -6.66 -23.29 6.32
N ASN A 256 -6.02 -23.97 7.27
CA ASN A 256 -6.64 -25.01 8.10
C ASN A 256 -7.30 -24.39 9.34
N LYS A 257 -8.51 -23.83 9.13
CA LYS A 257 -9.26 -23.15 10.19
C LYS A 257 -9.68 -24.08 11.33
N ASP A 258 -9.84 -25.37 11.06
CA ASP A 258 -10.18 -26.38 12.07
C ASP A 258 -8.99 -26.59 13.01
N LYS A 259 -7.79 -26.71 12.46
CA LYS A 259 -6.56 -26.81 13.27
C LYS A 259 -6.33 -25.58 14.13
N VAL A 260 -6.57 -24.39 13.60
CA VAL A 260 -6.46 -23.14 14.38
C VAL A 260 -7.45 -23.12 15.53
N ARG A 261 -8.69 -23.59 15.31
CA ARG A 261 -9.69 -23.72 16.40
C ARG A 261 -9.25 -24.70 17.48
N GLU A 262 -8.77 -25.86 17.09
CA GLU A 262 -8.22 -26.86 18.02
C GLU A 262 -7.08 -26.29 18.88
N LEU A 263 -6.11 -25.62 18.25
CA LEU A 263 -4.99 -25.01 18.95
C LEU A 263 -5.43 -23.91 19.92
N LYS A 264 -6.45 -23.10 19.55
CA LYS A 264 -7.04 -22.09 20.43
C LYS A 264 -7.70 -22.72 21.66
N GLU A 265 -8.49 -23.77 21.48
CA GLU A 265 -9.12 -24.48 22.59
C GLU A 265 -8.09 -25.13 23.52
N GLN A 266 -7.09 -25.78 22.95
CA GLN A 266 -5.99 -26.36 23.73
C GLN A 266 -5.24 -25.28 24.52
N TYR A 267 -4.96 -24.10 23.92
CA TYR A 267 -4.28 -22.99 24.59
C TYR A 267 -5.12 -22.42 25.74
N ARG A 268 -6.44 -22.31 25.60
CA ARG A 268 -7.36 -21.84 26.65
C ARG A 268 -7.43 -22.77 27.86
N HIS A 269 -7.30 -24.08 27.62
CA HIS A 269 -7.39 -25.06 28.70
C HIS A 269 -6.05 -25.43 29.34
N GLY A 270 -4.95 -24.95 28.77
CA GLY A 270 -3.60 -25.40 29.12
C GLY A 270 -3.17 -26.63 28.32
N GLY A 271 -1.85 -26.90 28.31
CA GLY A 271 -1.27 -28.01 27.56
C GLY A 271 -0.70 -27.65 26.18
N LEU A 272 -0.66 -26.37 25.81
CA LEU A 272 -0.05 -25.88 24.57
C LEU A 272 0.89 -24.72 24.86
N GLY A 273 2.20 -24.95 24.85
CA GLY A 273 3.21 -23.93 25.11
C GLY A 273 3.41 -22.97 23.94
N ASP A 274 3.78 -21.72 24.26
CA ASP A 274 4.04 -20.63 23.32
C ASP A 274 5.05 -20.98 22.22
N VAL A 275 6.13 -21.67 22.58
CA VAL A 275 7.14 -22.11 21.62
C VAL A 275 6.53 -23.03 20.55
N THR A 276 5.61 -23.91 20.94
CA THR A 276 4.96 -24.86 20.02
C THR A 276 4.07 -24.13 19.02
N ILE A 277 3.22 -23.19 19.48
CA ILE A 277 2.35 -22.45 18.57
C ILE A 277 3.14 -21.46 17.70
N LYS A 278 4.25 -20.88 18.20
CA LYS A 278 5.15 -20.03 17.40
C LYS A 278 5.84 -20.83 16.30
N LYS A 279 6.29 -22.06 16.56
CA LYS A 279 6.84 -22.94 15.54
C LYS A 279 5.80 -23.33 14.48
N TYR A 280 4.57 -23.57 14.91
CA TYR A 280 3.46 -23.82 13.99
C TYR A 280 3.19 -22.60 13.09
N LEU A 281 3.09 -21.41 13.69
CA LEU A 281 2.94 -20.14 12.93
C LEU A 281 4.10 -19.92 11.97
N PHE A 282 5.34 -20.20 12.38
CA PHE A 282 6.50 -20.10 11.50
C PHE A 282 6.31 -20.96 10.23
N ASN A 283 5.88 -22.21 10.37
CA ASN A 283 5.65 -23.09 9.22
C ASN A 283 4.59 -22.51 8.28
N VAL A 284 3.47 -22.02 8.83
CA VAL A 284 2.39 -21.38 8.06
C VAL A 284 2.89 -20.16 7.29
N LEU A 285 3.62 -19.26 7.97
CA LEU A 285 4.17 -18.06 7.33
C LEU A 285 5.27 -18.40 6.33
N ASN A 286 6.12 -19.38 6.63
CA ASN A 286 7.19 -19.80 5.73
C ASN A 286 6.64 -20.39 4.43
N GLU A 287 5.58 -21.20 4.51
CA GLU A 287 4.88 -21.75 3.33
C GLU A 287 4.29 -20.62 2.45
N GLU A 288 3.67 -19.61 3.06
CA GLU A 288 3.09 -18.47 2.33
C GLU A 288 4.18 -17.55 1.71
N LEU A 289 5.28 -17.32 2.43
CA LEU A 289 6.33 -16.38 2.01
C LEU A 289 7.40 -17.01 1.10
N ALA A 290 7.65 -18.32 1.17
CA ALA A 290 8.68 -18.98 0.38
C ALA A 290 8.53 -18.75 -1.15
N PRO A 291 7.34 -18.89 -1.76
CA PRO A 291 7.18 -18.59 -3.17
C PRO A 291 7.41 -17.11 -3.51
N ILE A 292 7.08 -16.20 -2.60
CA ILE A 292 7.33 -14.75 -2.76
C ILE A 292 8.84 -14.49 -2.77
N ARG A 293 9.57 -15.02 -1.79
CA ARG A 293 11.04 -14.92 -1.72
C ARG A 293 11.73 -15.51 -2.94
N LYS A 294 11.24 -16.66 -3.41
CA LYS A 294 11.79 -17.33 -4.60
C LYS A 294 11.66 -16.44 -5.84
N ARG A 295 10.47 -15.92 -6.14
CA ARG A 295 10.26 -14.99 -7.27
C ARG A 295 11.10 -13.73 -7.12
N ARG A 296 11.07 -13.12 -5.94
CA ARG A 296 11.85 -11.91 -5.63
C ARG A 296 13.35 -12.11 -5.88
N SER A 297 13.91 -13.24 -5.44
CA SER A 297 15.33 -13.55 -5.64
C SER A 297 15.68 -13.81 -7.11
N MET A 298 14.75 -14.28 -7.92
CA MET A 298 14.96 -14.42 -9.38
C MET A 298 15.12 -13.06 -10.04
N TYR A 299 14.22 -12.12 -9.76
CA TYR A 299 14.31 -10.76 -10.29
C TYR A 299 15.49 -9.97 -9.72
N ALA A 300 15.87 -10.22 -8.47
CA ALA A 300 17.02 -9.55 -7.85
C ALA A 300 18.38 -9.91 -8.48
N LYS A 301 18.46 -10.99 -9.27
CA LYS A 301 19.68 -11.35 -10.01
C LYS A 301 19.97 -10.41 -11.18
N ASP A 302 18.96 -9.75 -11.71
CA ASP A 302 19.06 -8.81 -12.83
C ASP A 302 18.23 -7.56 -12.53
N ILE A 303 18.82 -6.68 -11.74
CA ILE A 303 18.19 -5.39 -11.38
C ILE A 303 18.04 -4.46 -12.59
N ALA A 304 18.91 -4.58 -13.59
CA ALA A 304 18.80 -3.78 -14.82
C ALA A 304 17.46 -4.09 -15.53
N SER A 305 17.13 -5.37 -15.73
CA SER A 305 15.83 -5.77 -16.29
C SER A 305 14.63 -5.26 -15.47
N VAL A 306 14.76 -5.14 -14.14
CA VAL A 306 13.68 -4.56 -13.31
C VAL A 306 13.50 -3.07 -13.61
N TYR A 307 14.58 -2.33 -13.78
CA TYR A 307 14.50 -0.91 -14.19
C TYR A 307 13.98 -0.74 -15.61
N ASP A 308 14.36 -1.59 -16.55
CA ASP A 308 13.85 -1.57 -17.94
C ASP A 308 12.33 -1.86 -17.96
N MET A 309 11.86 -2.79 -17.13
CA MET A 309 10.45 -3.07 -16.96
C MET A 309 9.70 -1.84 -16.41
N LEU A 310 10.23 -1.19 -15.37
CA LEU A 310 9.64 0.04 -14.83
C LEU A 310 9.64 1.17 -15.86
N HIS A 311 10.69 1.31 -16.66
CA HIS A 311 10.80 2.31 -17.73
C HIS A 311 9.69 2.12 -18.78
N LYS A 312 9.50 0.90 -19.27
CA LYS A 312 8.39 0.55 -20.18
C LYS A 312 7.02 0.86 -19.57
N GLY A 313 6.85 0.57 -18.28
CA GLY A 313 5.63 0.93 -17.55
C GLY A 313 5.41 2.45 -17.48
N CYS A 314 6.49 3.22 -17.27
CA CYS A 314 6.43 4.68 -17.29
C CYS A 314 6.10 5.22 -18.70
N GLU A 315 6.64 4.66 -19.77
CA GLU A 315 6.29 5.04 -21.15
C GLU A 315 4.80 4.83 -21.41
N HIS A 316 4.25 3.66 -21.05
CA HIS A 316 2.82 3.39 -21.20
C HIS A 316 1.96 4.31 -20.32
N ALA A 317 2.34 4.53 -19.07
CA ALA A 317 1.64 5.44 -18.16
C ALA A 317 1.64 6.90 -18.68
N ASN A 318 2.78 7.36 -19.24
CA ASN A 318 2.89 8.69 -19.83
C ASN A 318 1.93 8.90 -21.01
N LEU A 319 1.76 7.92 -21.89
CA LEU A 319 0.83 8.02 -23.02
C LEU A 319 -0.59 8.33 -22.52
N ILE A 320 -1.06 7.63 -21.50
CA ILE A 320 -2.40 7.77 -20.94
C ILE A 320 -2.55 9.08 -20.13
N ALA A 321 -1.56 9.38 -19.28
CA ALA A 321 -1.61 10.59 -18.47
C ALA A 321 -1.54 11.86 -19.31
N ASN A 322 -0.73 11.87 -20.37
CA ASN A 322 -0.64 13.00 -21.31
C ASN A 322 -1.95 13.19 -22.12
N GLN A 323 -2.59 12.09 -22.53
CA GLN A 323 -3.91 12.18 -23.18
C GLN A 323 -4.92 12.87 -22.26
N THR A 324 -5.02 12.48 -20.99
CA THR A 324 -5.91 13.12 -20.02
C THR A 324 -5.52 14.58 -19.77
N LEU A 325 -4.23 14.88 -19.67
CA LEU A 325 -3.74 16.25 -19.51
C LEU A 325 -4.17 17.15 -20.69
N GLU A 326 -4.05 16.66 -21.94
CA GLU A 326 -4.49 17.39 -23.12
C GLU A 326 -6.01 17.63 -23.14
N GLU A 327 -6.81 16.66 -22.72
CA GLU A 327 -8.25 16.84 -22.56
C GLU A 327 -8.57 17.92 -21.50
N VAL A 328 -7.88 17.90 -20.36
CA VAL A 328 -8.00 18.89 -19.30
C VAL A 328 -7.64 20.29 -19.79
N LYS A 329 -6.50 20.45 -20.46
CA LYS A 329 -6.05 21.74 -21.01
C LYS A 329 -7.00 22.28 -22.08
N SER A 330 -7.54 21.40 -22.91
CA SER A 330 -8.52 21.77 -23.93
C SER A 330 -9.82 22.26 -23.30
N ALA A 331 -10.31 21.58 -22.25
CA ALA A 331 -11.50 22.00 -21.52
C ALA A 331 -11.32 23.33 -20.79
N MET A 332 -10.14 23.57 -20.25
CA MET A 332 -9.78 24.83 -19.59
C MET A 332 -9.52 25.98 -20.59
N GLY A 333 -9.45 25.69 -21.90
CA GLY A 333 -9.18 26.68 -22.93
C GLY A 333 -7.74 27.21 -22.94
N ILE A 334 -6.77 26.45 -22.38
CA ILE A 334 -5.36 26.85 -22.28
C ILE A 334 -4.43 26.08 -23.22
N ASN A 335 -4.98 25.35 -24.16
CA ASN A 335 -4.22 24.68 -25.22
C ASN A 335 -4.05 25.62 -26.42
N TYR A 336 -3.15 26.60 -26.28
CA TYR A 336 -2.98 27.70 -27.21
C TYR A 336 -2.32 27.35 -28.54
N PHE A 337 -1.46 26.32 -28.52
CA PHE A 337 -0.65 25.92 -29.66
C PHE A 337 -1.01 24.47 -30.04
N LYS A 338 -1.87 24.34 -31.02
CA LYS A 338 -2.29 23.04 -31.60
C LYS A 338 -1.42 22.68 -32.78
#